data_8ac2507c6caec5e4da1a959f95590b1f
#
_entry.id   8ac2507c6caec5e4da1a959f95590b1f
#
_cell.length_a   1.000
_cell.length_b   1.000
_cell.length_c   1.000
_cell.angle_alpha   90.00
_cell.angle_beta   90.00
_cell.angle_gamma   90.00
#
_symmetry.space_group_name_H-M   'P 1'
#
loop_
_entity.id
_entity.type
_entity.pdbx_description
1 polymer ?
#
loop_
_entity_poly.entity_id
_entity_poly.type
_entity_poly.pdbx_seq_one_letter_code
_entity_poly.pdbx_strand_id
1 'polypeptide(L)'
;MLFRSYTALLSTEEYGSVDLVTTIVQLLVPIVSIMIDQGVFRYLLTCQKESQKKSIISNAFFILFFLNLCFLLLYIFLIPVNKLQYKVWILLILTITTFSNLFLQISRGLKKTIEYTVGSFICSFITIILNVLCIAFIKMGAVGMLISTFIGNLFCCLFIFVKLRIYRYISIFSISKIVIIEEIKYSMPLVPNQLSIWVMNSSDRLVVAYYVGAVSMSTDF
;
A
#
# COMPACT_ATOMS: atom_id res chain seq x y z
N MET A 1 0.66 23.16 -3.86
CA MET A 1 -0.51 23.97 -3.44
C MET A 1 -1.46 23.22 -2.49
N LEU A 2 -1.77 21.95 -2.69
CA LEU A 2 -2.63 21.15 -1.78
C LEU A 2 -2.08 21.08 -0.33
N PHE A 3 -0.77 20.99 -0.14
CA PHE A 3 -0.13 20.94 1.18
C PHE A 3 -0.50 22.14 2.10
N ARG A 4 -0.56 23.33 1.56
CA ARG A 4 -0.94 24.55 2.32
C ARG A 4 -2.41 24.55 2.76
N SER A 5 -3.29 23.88 2.02
CA SER A 5 -4.71 23.79 2.35
C SER A 5 -4.96 22.80 3.50
N TYR A 6 -4.17 21.75 3.61
CA TYR A 6 -4.29 20.76 4.68
C TYR A 6 -3.75 21.29 6.02
N THR A 7 -2.62 22.03 6.00
CA THR A 7 -2.03 22.63 7.21
C THR A 7 -2.85 23.79 7.78
N ALA A 8 -3.78 24.36 7.01
CA ALA A 8 -4.68 25.39 7.49
C ALA A 8 -5.96 24.84 8.18
N LEU A 9 -6.30 23.57 7.91
CA LEU A 9 -7.55 22.94 8.39
C LEU A 9 -7.32 21.84 9.44
N LEU A 10 -6.12 21.28 9.52
CA LEU A 10 -5.72 20.26 10.49
C LEU A 10 -4.76 20.85 11.52
N SER A 11 -4.85 20.37 12.76
CA SER A 11 -3.81 20.65 13.74
C SER A 11 -2.48 19.97 13.32
N THR A 12 -1.35 20.56 13.73
CA THR A 12 -0.02 19.98 13.47
C THR A 12 0.11 18.58 14.05
N GLU A 13 -0.55 18.30 15.17
CA GLU A 13 -0.56 17.00 15.84
C GLU A 13 -1.35 15.95 15.06
N GLU A 14 -2.52 16.30 14.52
CA GLU A 14 -3.33 15.41 13.69
C GLU A 14 -2.62 15.07 12.39
N TYR A 15 -2.01 16.06 11.74
CA TYR A 15 -1.22 15.83 10.53
C TYR A 15 -0.01 14.92 10.79
N GLY A 16 0.70 15.14 11.89
CA GLY A 16 1.81 14.29 12.32
C GLY A 16 1.40 12.84 12.54
N SER A 17 0.21 12.61 13.10
CA SER A 17 -0.35 11.27 13.31
C SER A 17 -0.62 10.54 11.98
N VAL A 18 -1.18 11.23 10.98
CA VAL A 18 -1.41 10.66 9.64
C VAL A 18 -0.10 10.36 8.93
N ASP A 19 0.88 11.28 8.99
CA ASP A 19 2.19 11.10 8.38
C ASP A 19 2.91 9.89 8.99
N LEU A 20 2.81 9.70 10.30
CA LEU A 20 3.34 8.53 10.99
C LEU A 20 2.68 7.23 10.52
N VAL A 21 1.34 7.18 10.45
CA VAL A 21 0.61 6.01 9.96
C VAL A 21 1.00 5.68 8.52
N THR A 22 1.03 6.68 7.64
CA THR A 22 1.39 6.47 6.23
C THR A 22 2.85 6.02 6.05
N THR A 23 3.75 6.56 6.83
CA THR A 23 5.18 6.18 6.84
C THR A 23 5.37 4.72 7.30
N ILE A 24 4.66 4.31 8.37
CA ILE A 24 4.66 2.91 8.82
C ILE A 24 4.09 1.98 7.75
N VAL A 25 2.97 2.35 7.13
CA VAL A 25 2.38 1.54 6.06
C VAL A 25 3.34 1.40 4.88
N GLN A 26 3.99 2.48 4.45
CA GLN A 26 4.98 2.45 3.37
C GLN A 26 6.19 1.54 3.67
N LEU A 27 6.61 1.46 4.93
CA LEU A 27 7.65 0.52 5.38
C LEU A 27 7.15 -0.92 5.35
N LEU A 28 5.93 -1.15 5.84
CA LEU A 28 5.37 -2.50 6.01
C LEU A 28 4.93 -3.13 4.68
N VAL A 29 4.48 -2.34 3.71
CA VAL A 29 4.03 -2.85 2.40
C VAL A 29 5.06 -3.78 1.74
N PRO A 30 6.33 -3.40 1.51
CA PRO A 30 7.31 -4.28 0.89
C PRO A 30 7.67 -5.50 1.75
N ILE A 31 7.61 -5.38 3.08
CA ILE A 31 7.88 -6.49 4.01
C ILE A 31 6.76 -7.52 3.96
N VAL A 32 5.50 -7.06 4.07
CA VAL A 32 4.33 -7.94 4.13
C VAL A 32 4.04 -8.56 2.77
N SER A 33 4.15 -7.80 1.67
CA SER A 33 3.92 -8.34 0.32
C SER A 33 5.10 -9.14 -0.22
N ILE A 34 6.28 -9.08 0.41
CA ILE A 34 7.56 -9.63 -0.12
C ILE A 34 7.78 -9.19 -1.57
N MET A 35 7.24 -8.04 -1.98
CA MET A 35 7.31 -7.51 -3.35
C MET A 35 6.80 -8.49 -4.41
N ILE A 36 5.84 -9.38 -4.06
CA ILE A 36 5.30 -10.40 -4.96
C ILE A 36 4.64 -9.76 -6.21
N ASP A 37 4.11 -8.57 -6.06
CA ASP A 37 3.53 -7.75 -7.14
C ASP A 37 4.55 -7.50 -8.27
N GLN A 38 5.82 -7.26 -7.96
CA GLN A 38 6.89 -7.08 -8.95
C GLN A 38 7.28 -8.40 -9.63
N GLY A 39 7.27 -9.50 -8.87
CA GLY A 39 7.46 -10.84 -9.43
C GLY A 39 6.39 -11.18 -10.46
N VAL A 40 5.12 -10.98 -10.10
CA VAL A 40 3.97 -11.18 -10.99
C VAL A 40 4.10 -10.36 -12.28
N PHE A 41 4.43 -9.08 -12.15
CA PHE A 41 4.62 -8.20 -13.31
C PHE A 41 5.66 -8.78 -14.28
N ARG A 42 6.83 -9.19 -13.78
CA ARG A 42 7.90 -9.77 -14.59
C ARG A 42 7.48 -11.05 -15.31
N TYR A 43 6.91 -12.00 -14.55
CA TYR A 43 6.53 -13.29 -15.11
C TYR A 43 5.38 -13.19 -16.11
N LEU A 44 4.40 -12.31 -15.88
CA LEU A 44 3.30 -12.09 -16.82
C LEU A 44 3.77 -11.47 -18.14
N LEU A 45 4.80 -10.61 -18.13
CA LEU A 45 5.34 -10.02 -19.36
C LEU A 45 5.95 -11.07 -20.31
N THR A 46 6.57 -12.10 -19.75
CA THR A 46 7.23 -13.17 -20.52
C THR A 46 6.27 -14.31 -20.90
N CYS A 47 5.12 -14.39 -20.22
CA CYS A 47 4.18 -15.48 -20.37
C CYS A 47 3.25 -15.29 -21.56
N GLN A 48 3.16 -16.31 -22.43
CA GLN A 48 2.27 -16.30 -23.61
C GLN A 48 1.00 -17.13 -23.41
N LYS A 49 1.07 -18.24 -22.63
CA LYS A 49 -0.04 -19.17 -22.45
C LYS A 49 -1.01 -18.71 -21.39
N GLU A 50 -2.30 -18.74 -21.67
CA GLU A 50 -3.36 -18.36 -20.72
C GLU A 50 -3.39 -19.22 -19.44
N SER A 51 -3.05 -20.51 -19.55
CA SER A 51 -2.95 -21.41 -18.40
C SER A 51 -1.85 -20.99 -17.42
N GLN A 52 -0.72 -20.54 -17.95
CA GLN A 52 0.38 -20.03 -17.12
C GLN A 52 0.03 -18.70 -16.47
N LYS A 53 -0.65 -17.77 -17.17
CA LYS A 53 -1.14 -16.52 -16.60
C LYS A 53 -2.08 -16.77 -15.43
N LYS A 54 -2.99 -17.75 -15.57
CA LYS A 54 -3.87 -18.17 -14.46
C LYS A 54 -3.07 -18.67 -13.26
N SER A 55 -2.06 -19.51 -13.48
CA SER A 55 -1.22 -20.03 -12.40
C SER A 55 -0.48 -18.89 -11.67
N ILE A 56 0.17 -17.98 -12.41
CA ILE A 56 0.91 -16.84 -11.84
C ILE A 56 -0.04 -15.96 -11.00
N ILE A 57 -1.16 -15.52 -11.56
CA ILE A 57 -2.10 -14.63 -10.87
C ILE A 57 -2.72 -15.31 -9.64
N SER A 58 -3.10 -16.60 -9.76
CA SER A 58 -3.66 -17.36 -8.63
C SER A 58 -2.65 -17.52 -7.51
N ASN A 59 -1.42 -17.94 -7.83
CA ASN A 59 -0.36 -18.11 -6.83
C ASN A 59 -0.09 -16.81 -6.07
N ALA A 60 0.13 -15.71 -6.79
CA ALA A 60 0.38 -14.42 -6.17
C ALA A 60 -0.76 -13.94 -5.27
N PHE A 61 -2.01 -14.13 -5.71
CA PHE A 61 -3.18 -13.78 -4.91
C PHE A 61 -3.23 -14.57 -3.59
N PHE A 62 -3.03 -15.90 -3.66
CA PHE A 62 -3.05 -16.74 -2.46
C PHE A 62 -1.85 -16.48 -1.55
N ILE A 63 -0.65 -16.28 -2.10
CA ILE A 63 0.54 -15.91 -1.32
C ILE A 63 0.28 -14.61 -0.57
N LEU A 64 -0.18 -13.56 -1.29
CA LEU A 64 -0.43 -12.26 -0.68
C LEU A 64 -1.53 -12.33 0.37
N PHE A 65 -2.60 -13.09 0.11
CA PHE A 65 -3.68 -13.31 1.09
C PHE A 65 -3.15 -13.98 2.36
N PHE A 66 -2.34 -15.04 2.21
CA PHE A 66 -1.75 -15.74 3.35
C PHE A 66 -0.77 -14.86 4.14
N LEU A 67 0.08 -14.11 3.46
CA LEU A 67 1.03 -13.20 4.10
C LEU A 67 0.32 -12.08 4.87
N ASN A 68 -0.74 -11.48 4.29
CA ASN A 68 -1.55 -10.49 5.00
C ASN A 68 -2.27 -11.11 6.22
N LEU A 69 -2.78 -12.34 6.11
CA LEU A 69 -3.41 -13.04 7.23
C LEU A 69 -2.40 -13.34 8.34
N CYS A 70 -1.21 -13.84 8.01
CA CYS A 70 -0.14 -14.08 8.98
C CYS A 70 0.28 -12.78 9.67
N PHE A 71 0.44 -11.70 8.91
CA PHE A 71 0.77 -10.39 9.45
C PHE A 71 -0.32 -9.87 10.40
N LEU A 72 -1.59 -10.00 10.02
CA LEU A 72 -2.73 -9.60 10.85
C LEU A 72 -2.73 -10.34 12.20
N LEU A 73 -2.52 -11.66 12.19
CA LEU A 73 -2.43 -12.47 13.41
C LEU A 73 -1.24 -12.05 14.29
N LEU A 74 -0.05 -11.89 13.69
CA LEU A 74 1.15 -11.40 14.37
C LEU A 74 0.93 -10.00 14.97
N TYR A 75 0.35 -9.09 14.22
CA TYR A 75 0.12 -7.72 14.63
C TYR A 75 -0.85 -7.62 15.82
N ILE A 76 -1.93 -8.42 15.80
CA ILE A 76 -2.88 -8.48 16.92
C ILE A 76 -2.20 -9.04 18.17
N PHE A 77 -1.33 -10.05 18.01
CA PHE A 77 -0.66 -10.71 19.15
C PHE A 77 0.45 -9.84 19.77
N LEU A 78 1.26 -9.17 18.95
CA LEU A 78 2.42 -8.40 19.40
C LEU A 78 2.07 -7.03 19.98
N ILE A 79 1.04 -6.35 19.44
CA ILE A 79 0.71 -4.98 19.82
C ILE A 79 -0.61 -4.98 20.60
N PRO A 80 -0.60 -4.79 21.92
CA PRO A 80 -1.82 -4.70 22.71
C PRO A 80 -2.69 -3.53 22.25
N VAL A 81 -4.02 -3.74 22.27
CA VAL A 81 -5.03 -2.84 21.68
C VAL A 81 -4.93 -1.40 22.20
N ASN A 82 -4.45 -1.20 23.43
CA ASN A 82 -4.46 0.10 24.10
C ASN A 82 -3.26 1.02 23.73
N LYS A 83 -2.29 0.58 22.94
CA LYS A 83 -1.05 1.35 22.73
C LYS A 83 -1.01 2.20 21.45
N LEU A 84 -1.87 1.94 20.46
CA LEU A 84 -1.89 2.72 19.21
C LEU A 84 -3.31 3.13 18.85
N GLN A 85 -3.57 4.44 18.86
CA GLN A 85 -4.87 5.02 18.53
C GLN A 85 -5.33 4.67 17.08
N TYR A 86 -4.38 4.49 16.15
CA TYR A 86 -4.67 4.20 14.74
C TYR A 86 -4.34 2.77 14.30
N LYS A 87 -4.24 1.83 15.25
CA LYS A 87 -3.85 0.43 14.98
C LYS A 87 -4.69 -0.23 13.88
N VAL A 88 -5.99 -0.05 13.94
CA VAL A 88 -6.91 -0.65 12.97
C VAL A 88 -6.72 -0.04 11.57
N TRP A 89 -6.46 1.26 11.52
CA TRP A 89 -6.24 1.95 10.24
C TRP A 89 -4.95 1.50 9.55
N ILE A 90 -3.87 1.25 10.29
CA ILE A 90 -2.64 0.69 9.74
C ILE A 90 -2.92 -0.65 9.05
N LEU A 91 -3.65 -1.56 9.71
CA LEU A 91 -4.00 -2.86 9.14
C LEU A 91 -4.88 -2.75 7.89
N LEU A 92 -5.93 -1.92 7.96
CA LEU A 92 -6.88 -1.75 6.85
C LEU A 92 -6.18 -1.14 5.63
N ILE A 93 -5.41 -0.07 5.83
CA ILE A 93 -4.71 0.61 4.73
C ILE A 93 -3.61 -0.29 4.17
N LEU A 94 -2.85 -0.99 5.01
CA LEU A 94 -1.82 -1.92 4.57
C LEU A 94 -2.40 -3.01 3.67
N THR A 95 -3.46 -3.68 4.14
CA THR A 95 -4.09 -4.78 3.40
C THR A 95 -4.62 -4.29 2.05
N ILE A 96 -5.38 -3.21 2.03
CA ILE A 96 -5.94 -2.72 0.76
C ILE A 96 -4.86 -2.20 -0.20
N THR A 97 -3.80 -1.58 0.31
CA THR A 97 -2.69 -1.07 -0.51
C THR A 97 -1.90 -2.21 -1.14
N THR A 98 -1.62 -3.30 -0.40
CA THR A 98 -0.92 -4.47 -0.95
C THR A 98 -1.72 -5.14 -2.06
N PHE A 99 -3.05 -5.29 -1.91
CA PHE A 99 -3.92 -5.82 -2.97
C PHE A 99 -4.06 -4.86 -4.15
N SER A 100 -4.17 -3.56 -3.91
CA SER A 100 -4.22 -2.54 -4.96
C SER A 100 -2.96 -2.57 -5.81
N ASN A 101 -1.78 -2.64 -5.18
CA ASN A 101 -0.50 -2.77 -5.87
C ASN A 101 -0.43 -4.05 -6.71
N LEU A 102 -0.84 -5.20 -6.14
CA LEU A 102 -0.88 -6.47 -6.89
C LEU A 102 -1.75 -6.33 -8.14
N PHE A 103 -2.97 -5.82 -8.03
CA PHE A 103 -3.89 -5.71 -9.17
C PHE A 103 -3.40 -4.70 -10.22
N LEU A 104 -2.79 -3.61 -9.80
CA LEU A 104 -2.13 -2.66 -10.69
C LEU A 104 -0.99 -3.34 -11.47
N GLN A 105 -0.15 -4.12 -10.82
CA GLN A 105 0.95 -4.82 -11.50
C GLN A 105 0.46 -5.96 -12.40
N ILE A 106 -0.62 -6.64 -12.03
CA ILE A 106 -1.30 -7.61 -12.92
C ILE A 106 -1.76 -6.91 -14.20
N SER A 107 -2.39 -5.74 -14.11
CA SER A 107 -2.84 -5.01 -15.30
C SER A 107 -1.68 -4.62 -16.22
N ARG A 108 -0.55 -4.17 -15.65
CA ARG A 108 0.69 -3.90 -16.43
C ARG A 108 1.25 -5.17 -17.06
N GLY A 109 1.33 -6.27 -16.30
CA GLY A 109 1.85 -7.55 -16.76
C GLY A 109 1.01 -8.17 -17.89
N LEU A 110 -0.30 -7.95 -17.87
CA LEU A 110 -1.21 -8.32 -18.95
C LEU A 110 -1.14 -7.37 -20.16
N LYS A 111 -0.22 -6.40 -20.17
CA LYS A 111 -0.06 -5.35 -21.19
C LYS A 111 -1.28 -4.44 -21.34
N LYS A 112 -2.09 -4.33 -20.29
CA LYS A 112 -3.27 -3.46 -20.22
C LYS A 112 -2.93 -2.17 -19.49
N THR A 113 -2.04 -1.38 -20.09
CA THR A 113 -1.50 -0.13 -19.51
C THR A 113 -2.56 0.95 -19.34
N ILE A 114 -3.60 0.95 -20.17
CA ILE A 114 -4.71 1.92 -20.05
C ILE A 114 -5.46 1.66 -18.75
N GLU A 115 -5.81 0.40 -18.46
CA GLU A 115 -6.50 0.00 -17.23
C GLU A 115 -5.65 0.30 -15.98
N TYR A 116 -4.33 0.10 -16.06
CA TYR A 116 -3.39 0.51 -15.02
C TYR A 116 -3.47 2.02 -14.75
N THR A 117 -3.37 2.83 -15.81
CA THR A 117 -3.37 4.30 -15.69
C THR A 117 -4.71 4.81 -15.17
N VAL A 118 -5.82 4.29 -15.70
CA VAL A 118 -7.17 4.66 -15.23
C VAL A 118 -7.39 4.24 -13.78
N GLY A 119 -6.95 3.03 -13.39
CA GLY A 119 -7.03 2.56 -11.99
C GLY A 119 -6.25 3.45 -11.02
N SER A 120 -5.01 3.81 -11.37
CA SER A 120 -4.18 4.73 -10.56
C SER A 120 -4.79 6.13 -10.49
N PHE A 121 -5.37 6.62 -11.60
CA PHE A 121 -6.06 7.91 -11.65
C PHE A 121 -7.30 7.90 -10.74
N ILE A 122 -8.13 6.86 -10.82
CA ILE A 122 -9.30 6.68 -9.95
C ILE A 122 -8.89 6.71 -8.47
N CYS A 123 -7.83 5.99 -8.11
CA CYS A 123 -7.30 5.99 -6.74
C CYS A 123 -6.99 7.42 -6.27
N SER A 124 -6.16 8.13 -7.02
CA SER A 124 -5.74 9.50 -6.66
C SER A 124 -6.91 10.47 -6.65
N PHE A 125 -7.77 10.42 -7.64
CA PHE A 125 -8.92 11.33 -7.79
C PHE A 125 -9.92 11.17 -6.64
N ILE A 126 -10.31 9.92 -6.33
CA ILE A 126 -11.22 9.62 -5.22
C ILE A 126 -10.59 10.01 -3.88
N THR A 127 -9.30 9.69 -3.67
CA THR A 127 -8.60 10.07 -2.44
C THR A 127 -8.60 11.59 -2.24
N ILE A 128 -8.32 12.37 -3.29
CA ILE A 128 -8.30 13.84 -3.21
C ILE A 128 -9.69 14.39 -2.90
N ILE A 129 -10.72 13.94 -3.64
CA ILE A 129 -12.10 14.41 -3.42
C ILE A 129 -12.56 14.09 -2.00
N LEU A 130 -12.37 12.85 -1.55
CA LEU A 130 -12.78 12.43 -0.21
C LEU A 130 -11.99 13.16 0.87
N ASN A 131 -10.70 13.42 0.67
CA ASN A 131 -9.92 14.23 1.60
C ASN A 131 -10.52 15.62 1.77
N VAL A 132 -10.85 16.30 0.66
CA VAL A 132 -11.49 17.62 0.72
C VAL A 132 -12.84 17.55 1.42
N LEU A 133 -13.68 16.57 1.08
CA LEU A 133 -15.00 16.40 1.69
C LEU A 133 -14.90 16.08 3.19
N CYS A 134 -14.06 15.13 3.58
CA CYS A 134 -13.95 14.71 4.99
C CYS A 134 -13.31 15.78 5.87
N ILE A 135 -12.34 16.53 5.34
CA ILE A 135 -11.63 17.56 6.14
C ILE A 135 -12.39 18.88 6.15
N ALA A 136 -12.80 19.39 4.96
CA ALA A 136 -13.40 20.72 4.85
C ALA A 136 -14.88 20.75 5.27
N PHE A 137 -15.67 19.70 4.92
CA PHE A 137 -17.10 19.70 5.20
C PHE A 137 -17.46 18.94 6.47
N ILE A 138 -16.89 17.74 6.68
CA ILE A 138 -17.28 16.87 7.80
C ILE A 138 -16.39 17.13 9.05
N LYS A 139 -15.22 17.78 8.86
CA LYS A 139 -14.27 18.09 9.94
C LYS A 139 -13.80 16.86 10.73
N MET A 140 -13.57 15.73 10.03
CA MET A 140 -13.14 14.48 10.66
C MET A 140 -11.65 14.43 11.01
N GLY A 141 -10.88 15.49 10.75
CA GLY A 141 -9.46 15.57 11.09
C GLY A 141 -8.62 14.43 10.45
N ALA A 142 -7.70 13.88 11.24
CA ALA A 142 -6.79 12.79 10.82
C ALA A 142 -7.52 11.55 10.30
N VAL A 143 -8.63 11.16 10.94
CA VAL A 143 -9.40 9.98 10.55
C VAL A 143 -9.97 10.14 9.15
N GLY A 144 -10.39 11.34 8.77
CA GLY A 144 -10.90 11.64 7.42
C GLY A 144 -9.87 11.34 6.32
N MET A 145 -8.58 11.66 6.54
CA MET A 145 -7.50 11.36 5.61
C MET A 145 -7.26 9.85 5.46
N LEU A 146 -7.31 9.11 6.56
CA LEU A 146 -7.12 7.67 6.55
C LEU A 146 -8.28 6.95 5.85
N ILE A 147 -9.52 7.38 6.09
CA ILE A 147 -10.71 6.88 5.38
C ILE A 147 -10.58 7.13 3.87
N SER A 148 -10.20 8.34 3.48
CA SER A 148 -10.07 8.72 2.07
C SER A 148 -9.03 7.87 1.35
N THR A 149 -7.89 7.61 2.00
CA THR A 149 -6.83 6.74 1.47
C THR A 149 -7.31 5.29 1.33
N PHE A 150 -8.03 4.78 2.33
CA PHE A 150 -8.59 3.44 2.28
C PHE A 150 -9.60 3.29 1.15
N ILE A 151 -10.55 4.21 1.04
CA ILE A 151 -11.61 4.19 0.02
C ILE A 151 -11.02 4.36 -1.38
N GLY A 152 -10.04 5.26 -1.58
CA GLY A 152 -9.37 5.44 -2.86
C GLY A 152 -8.71 4.15 -3.37
N ASN A 153 -7.96 3.46 -2.51
CA ASN A 153 -7.36 2.17 -2.85
C ASN A 153 -8.42 1.07 -3.07
N LEU A 154 -9.51 1.08 -2.31
CA LEU A 154 -10.62 0.13 -2.48
C LEU A 154 -11.27 0.27 -3.85
N PHE A 155 -11.56 1.49 -4.28
CA PHE A 155 -12.13 1.74 -5.62
C PHE A 155 -11.18 1.35 -6.75
N CYS A 156 -9.88 1.62 -6.60
CA CYS A 156 -8.87 1.15 -7.55
C CYS A 156 -8.88 -0.38 -7.66
N CYS A 157 -8.88 -1.06 -6.52
CA CYS A 157 -8.92 -2.50 -6.41
C CYS A 157 -10.16 -3.09 -7.10
N LEU A 158 -11.35 -2.56 -6.78
CA LEU A 158 -12.61 -2.99 -7.36
C LEU A 158 -12.67 -2.73 -8.87
N PHE A 159 -12.24 -1.55 -9.32
CA PHE A 159 -12.21 -1.20 -10.75
C PHE A 159 -11.39 -2.21 -11.54
N ILE A 160 -10.15 -2.46 -11.13
CA ILE A 160 -9.26 -3.39 -11.83
C ILE A 160 -9.80 -4.82 -11.75
N PHE A 161 -10.27 -5.25 -10.58
CA PHE A 161 -10.82 -6.58 -10.37
C PHE A 161 -11.98 -6.89 -11.32
N VAL A 162 -12.92 -5.95 -11.46
CA VAL A 162 -14.10 -6.09 -12.34
C VAL A 162 -13.71 -5.94 -13.80
N LYS A 163 -12.93 -4.89 -14.15
CA LYS A 163 -12.57 -4.57 -15.54
C LYS A 163 -11.75 -5.66 -16.21
N LEU A 164 -10.77 -6.21 -15.50
CA LEU A 164 -9.93 -7.29 -15.98
C LEU A 164 -10.53 -8.68 -15.76
N ARG A 165 -11.68 -8.76 -15.09
CA ARG A 165 -12.31 -10.02 -14.71
C ARG A 165 -11.32 -10.95 -13.98
N ILE A 166 -10.57 -10.39 -13.02
CA ILE A 166 -9.50 -11.12 -12.30
C ILE A 166 -10.04 -12.39 -11.65
N TYR A 167 -11.31 -12.41 -11.24
CA TYR A 167 -11.98 -13.58 -10.70
C TYR A 167 -11.94 -14.82 -11.61
N ARG A 168 -11.75 -14.63 -12.95
CA ARG A 168 -11.59 -15.75 -13.89
C ARG A 168 -10.19 -16.37 -13.88
N TYR A 169 -9.21 -15.61 -13.40
CA TYR A 169 -7.83 -16.07 -13.26
C TYR A 169 -7.57 -16.71 -11.89
N ILE A 170 -8.34 -16.37 -10.86
CA ILE A 170 -8.18 -16.94 -9.53
C ILE A 170 -8.81 -18.33 -9.49
N SER A 171 -7.97 -19.37 -9.36
CA SER A 171 -8.40 -20.76 -9.25
C SER A 171 -7.46 -21.54 -8.35
N ILE A 172 -8.03 -22.22 -7.35
CA ILE A 172 -7.27 -23.09 -6.44
C ILE A 172 -6.59 -24.24 -7.20
N PHE A 173 -7.22 -24.73 -8.26
CA PHE A 173 -6.67 -25.82 -9.08
C PHE A 173 -5.46 -25.41 -9.94
N SER A 174 -5.20 -24.11 -10.09
CA SER A 174 -4.08 -23.59 -10.87
C SER A 174 -2.85 -23.29 -10.03
N ILE A 175 -2.85 -23.65 -8.76
CA ILE A 175 -1.74 -23.44 -7.84
C ILE A 175 -0.59 -24.39 -8.18
N SER A 176 0.61 -23.84 -8.40
CA SER A 176 1.82 -24.60 -8.69
C SER A 176 2.95 -24.21 -7.74
N LYS A 177 3.46 -25.18 -6.98
CA LYS A 177 4.59 -24.96 -6.05
C LYS A 177 5.84 -24.41 -6.74
N ILE A 178 6.08 -24.83 -7.98
CA ILE A 178 7.24 -24.38 -8.76
C ILE A 178 7.13 -22.88 -9.03
N VAL A 179 5.97 -22.42 -9.49
CA VAL A 179 5.72 -20.99 -9.77
C VAL A 179 5.80 -20.16 -8.48
N ILE A 180 5.27 -20.65 -7.37
CA ILE A 180 5.36 -19.99 -6.06
C ILE A 180 6.83 -19.75 -5.68
N ILE A 181 7.66 -20.79 -5.78
CA ILE A 181 9.08 -20.69 -5.42
C ILE A 181 9.82 -19.70 -6.33
N GLU A 182 9.53 -19.73 -7.61
CA GLU A 182 10.12 -18.80 -8.59
C GLU A 182 9.71 -17.35 -8.31
N GLU A 183 8.44 -17.09 -8.04
CA GLU A 183 7.92 -15.76 -7.70
C GLU A 183 8.59 -15.23 -6.42
N ILE A 184 8.64 -16.02 -5.35
CA ILE A 184 9.27 -15.64 -4.09
C ILE A 184 10.77 -15.41 -4.27
N LYS A 185 11.47 -16.32 -4.95
CA LYS A 185 12.92 -16.22 -5.19
C LYS A 185 13.31 -14.96 -5.94
N TYR A 186 12.46 -14.52 -6.87
CA TYR A 186 12.68 -13.26 -7.58
C TYR A 186 12.31 -12.04 -6.74
N SER A 187 11.22 -12.09 -6.01
CA SER A 187 10.67 -10.94 -5.28
C SER A 187 11.46 -10.64 -4.00
N MET A 188 11.92 -11.66 -3.30
CA MET A 188 12.60 -11.52 -2.00
C MET A 188 13.84 -10.61 -2.05
N PRO A 189 14.73 -10.65 -3.06
CA PRO A 189 15.86 -9.74 -3.18
C PRO A 189 15.47 -8.29 -3.44
N LEU A 190 14.25 -8.01 -3.89
CA LEU A 190 13.76 -6.65 -4.11
C LEU A 190 13.37 -5.95 -2.81
N VAL A 191 13.04 -6.71 -1.75
CA VAL A 191 12.64 -6.15 -0.46
C VAL A 191 13.74 -5.28 0.17
N PRO A 192 15.01 -5.74 0.32
CA PRO A 192 16.08 -4.88 0.83
C PRO A 192 16.30 -3.62 0.00
N ASN A 193 16.19 -3.72 -1.32
CA ASN A 193 16.31 -2.57 -2.21
C ASN A 193 15.20 -1.53 -1.92
N GLN A 194 13.96 -1.97 -1.77
CA GLN A 194 12.84 -1.08 -1.48
C GLN A 194 12.94 -0.47 -0.07
N LEU A 195 13.42 -1.25 0.90
CA LEU A 195 13.69 -0.74 2.24
C LEU A 195 14.81 0.32 2.24
N SER A 196 15.85 0.14 1.43
CA SER A 196 16.92 1.13 1.27
C SER A 196 16.39 2.44 0.71
N ILE A 197 15.50 2.39 -0.28
CA ILE A 197 14.83 3.57 -0.84
C ILE A 197 13.96 4.24 0.23
N TRP A 198 13.23 3.45 1.03
CA TRP A 198 12.42 3.99 2.13
C TRP A 198 13.29 4.69 3.19
N VAL A 199 14.41 4.07 3.59
CA VAL A 199 15.36 4.67 4.54
C VAL A 199 15.89 5.99 3.99
N MET A 200 16.29 6.03 2.72
CA MET A 200 16.80 7.26 2.08
C MET A 200 15.74 8.37 2.10
N ASN A 201 14.50 8.08 1.73
CA ASN A 201 13.40 9.06 1.73
C ASN A 201 12.96 9.50 3.13
N SER A 202 13.12 8.63 4.14
CA SER A 202 12.76 8.92 5.53
C SER A 202 13.89 9.59 6.30
N SER A 203 15.14 9.41 5.89
CA SER A 203 16.33 10.01 6.52
C SER A 203 16.27 11.53 6.52
N ASP A 204 15.81 12.14 5.42
CA ASP A 204 15.68 13.60 5.32
C ASP A 204 14.74 14.15 6.40
N ARG A 205 13.64 13.44 6.67
CA ARG A 205 12.68 13.83 7.72
C ARG A 205 13.27 13.71 9.12
N LEU A 206 14.05 12.65 9.38
CA LEU A 206 14.71 12.45 10.66
C LEU A 206 15.81 13.49 10.89
N VAL A 207 16.58 13.81 9.86
CA VAL A 207 17.62 14.86 9.93
C VAL A 207 16.98 16.20 10.22
N VAL A 208 15.93 16.59 9.50
CA VAL A 208 15.21 17.86 9.74
C VAL A 208 14.63 17.89 11.15
N ALA A 209 13.99 16.80 11.60
CA ALA A 209 13.43 16.73 12.97
C ALA A 209 14.52 16.86 14.04
N TYR A 210 15.68 16.26 13.84
CA TYR A 210 16.81 16.36 14.77
C TYR A 210 17.36 17.78 14.84
N TYR A 211 17.61 18.43 13.71
CA TYR A 211 18.17 19.78 13.68
C TYR A 211 17.16 20.85 14.15
N VAL A 212 15.91 20.75 13.72
CA VAL A 212 14.85 21.69 14.16
C VAL A 212 14.53 21.50 15.65
N GLY A 213 14.48 20.27 16.13
CA GLY A 213 14.33 19.97 17.56
C GLY A 213 15.51 20.48 18.40
N ALA A 214 16.74 20.35 17.90
CA ALA A 214 17.92 20.87 18.56
C ALA A 214 17.96 22.43 18.61
N VAL A 215 17.49 23.08 17.54
CA VAL A 215 17.39 24.56 17.49
C VAL A 215 16.32 25.06 18.47
N SER A 216 15.17 24.40 18.58
CA SER A 216 14.13 24.78 19.55
C SER A 216 14.60 24.64 21.00
N MET A 217 15.40 23.62 21.32
CA MET A 217 16.01 23.46 22.64
C MET A 217 17.12 24.47 22.94
N SER A 218 17.79 25.05 21.92
CA SER A 218 18.84 26.05 22.10
C SER A 218 18.33 27.50 22.22
N THR A 219 17.05 27.73 21.93
CA THR A 219 16.42 29.04 22.03
C THR A 219 15.71 29.29 23.37
N ASP A 220 15.65 28.26 24.23
CA ASP A 220 15.05 28.37 25.59
C ASP A 220 16.08 28.59 26.71
N PHE A 221 17.30 29.08 26.37
CA PHE A 221 18.29 29.55 27.33
C PHE A 221 18.56 31.06 27.22
#